data_fd8ece25022b2557509b775977e21f97
#
_entry.id   fd8ece25022b2557509b775977e21f97
#
_cell.length_a   1.000
_cell.length_b   1.000
_cell.length_c   1.000
_cell.angle_alpha   90.00
_cell.angle_beta   90.00
_cell.angle_gamma   90.00
#
_symmetry.space_group_name_H-M   'P 1'
#
loop_
_entity.id
_entity.type
_entity.pdbx_description
1 polymer ?
#
loop_
_entity_poly.entity_id
_entity_poly.type
_entity_poly.pdbx_seq_one_letter_code
_entity_poly.pdbx_strand_id
1 'polypeptide(L)'
;VPGAPIQVASTGHAKVMILLKPDVDIDALSPNLAALTAISQQIGCNGFFPFQIRPGKNETDGRMFSPAIGIVEDPVTGNANGPMGAWLVHHGLMAHDGKTLQIQGHQGRALGKEGTVDVTVTIRDNQPENVTISGQAVILFHAEWAITF
;
A
#
# COMPACT_ATOMS: atom_id res chain seq x y z
N VAL A 1 12.66 8.79 -4.15
CA VAL A 1 12.42 10.11 -4.76
C VAL A 1 13.04 11.16 -3.84
N PRO A 2 13.84 12.13 -4.34
CA PRO A 2 14.36 13.22 -3.50
C PRO A 2 13.22 13.97 -2.80
N GLY A 3 13.36 14.20 -1.48
CA GLY A 3 12.33 14.86 -0.67
C GLY A 3 11.21 13.95 -0.15
N ALA A 4 11.12 12.71 -0.60
CA ALA A 4 10.18 11.73 -0.07
C ALA A 4 10.90 10.78 0.89
N PRO A 5 10.59 10.78 2.20
CA PRO A 5 11.26 9.92 3.17
C PRO A 5 10.81 8.47 3.03
N ILE A 6 11.70 7.51 3.29
CA ILE A 6 11.28 6.15 3.62
C ILE A 6 10.79 6.19 5.07
N GLN A 7 9.53 5.88 5.29
CA GLN A 7 8.88 6.09 6.59
C GLN A 7 7.86 4.98 6.88
N VAL A 8 7.70 4.66 8.15
CA VAL A 8 6.60 3.81 8.62
C VAL A 8 5.33 4.66 8.69
N ALA A 9 4.26 4.20 8.04
CA ALA A 9 2.92 4.77 8.14
C ALA A 9 1.90 3.68 8.52
N SER A 10 0.82 4.06 9.19
CA SER A 10 -0.19 3.12 9.68
C SER A 10 -1.58 3.75 9.70
N THR A 11 -2.57 2.98 9.28
CA THR A 11 -4.00 3.21 9.51
C THR A 11 -4.61 2.01 10.28
N GLY A 12 -3.78 1.38 11.14
CA GLY A 12 -4.12 0.18 11.92
C GLY A 12 -3.00 -0.85 11.90
N HIS A 13 -2.42 -1.15 10.75
CA HIS A 13 -1.29 -2.08 10.61
C HIS A 13 -0.15 -1.42 9.84
N ALA A 14 0.97 -1.20 10.52
CA ALA A 14 2.10 -0.42 10.01
C ALA A 14 2.78 -1.04 8.78
N LYS A 15 3.17 -0.16 7.83
CA LYS A 15 3.92 -0.50 6.63
C LYS A 15 5.01 0.53 6.38
N VAL A 16 6.12 0.10 5.81
CA VAL A 16 7.19 0.98 5.33
C VAL A 16 6.80 1.51 3.95
N MET A 17 6.58 2.82 3.84
CA MET A 17 6.29 3.51 2.58
C MET A 17 7.58 3.82 1.84
N ILE A 18 7.68 3.43 0.58
CA ILE A 18 8.87 3.60 -0.27
C ILE A 18 8.44 4.14 -1.63
N LEU A 19 8.47 5.47 -1.79
CA LEU A 19 8.15 6.07 -3.09
C LEU A 19 9.34 5.91 -4.05
N LEU A 20 9.10 5.21 -5.15
CA LEU A 20 10.07 4.97 -6.21
C LEU A 20 10.04 6.08 -7.26
N LYS A 21 11.13 6.22 -8.01
CA LYS A 21 11.16 7.10 -9.17
C LYS A 21 10.32 6.51 -10.30
N PRO A 22 9.73 7.35 -11.17
CA PRO A 22 8.88 6.89 -12.27
C PRO A 22 9.58 6.00 -13.31
N ASP A 23 10.91 6.08 -13.42
CA ASP A 23 11.74 5.32 -14.35
C ASP A 23 12.13 3.92 -13.84
N VAL A 24 11.78 3.58 -12.60
CA VAL A 24 12.00 2.24 -12.04
C VAL A 24 10.93 1.30 -12.56
N ASP A 25 11.32 0.14 -13.08
CA ASP A 25 10.37 -0.94 -13.38
C ASP A 25 9.97 -1.62 -12.06
N ILE A 26 8.80 -1.25 -11.55
CA ILE A 26 8.30 -1.77 -10.28
C ILE A 26 7.99 -3.27 -10.36
N ASP A 27 7.58 -3.77 -11.53
CA ASP A 27 7.25 -5.19 -11.71
C ASP A 27 8.51 -6.07 -11.73
N ALA A 28 9.64 -5.51 -12.14
CA ALA A 28 10.93 -6.21 -12.14
C ALA A 28 11.63 -6.22 -10.77
N LEU A 29 11.07 -5.60 -9.73
CA LEU A 29 11.67 -5.62 -8.40
C LEU A 29 11.81 -7.05 -7.88
N SER A 30 13.03 -7.40 -7.46
CA SER A 30 13.36 -8.66 -6.81
C SER A 30 14.04 -8.39 -5.46
N PRO A 31 13.27 -8.17 -4.38
CA PRO A 31 13.83 -7.78 -3.10
C PRO A 31 14.56 -8.95 -2.42
N ASN A 32 15.60 -8.62 -1.66
CA ASN A 32 16.24 -9.60 -0.77
C ASN A 32 15.33 -9.85 0.45
N LEU A 33 14.58 -10.95 0.42
CA LEU A 33 13.59 -11.29 1.45
C LEU A 33 14.21 -11.50 2.82
N ALA A 34 15.41 -12.08 2.90
CA ALA A 34 16.13 -12.27 4.16
C ALA A 34 16.52 -10.93 4.78
N ALA A 35 17.01 -9.99 3.97
CA ALA A 35 17.31 -8.63 4.44
C ALA A 35 16.05 -7.90 4.91
N LEU A 36 14.93 -7.99 4.18
CA LEU A 36 13.66 -7.41 4.61
C LEU A 36 13.16 -8.00 5.93
N THR A 37 13.32 -9.32 6.12
CA THR A 37 12.99 -9.99 7.39
C THR A 37 13.82 -9.44 8.54
N ALA A 38 15.13 -9.30 8.35
CA ALA A 38 16.02 -8.77 9.36
C ALA A 38 15.69 -7.30 9.73
N ILE A 39 15.39 -6.47 8.71
CA ILE A 39 14.95 -5.09 8.94
C ILE A 39 13.63 -5.07 9.70
N SER A 40 12.65 -5.92 9.34
CA SER A 40 11.36 -6.03 10.04
C SER A 40 11.52 -6.26 11.54
N GLN A 41 12.45 -7.14 11.92
CA GLN A 41 12.76 -7.44 13.32
C GLN A 41 13.35 -6.23 14.06
N GLN A 42 14.18 -5.44 13.37
CA GLN A 42 14.82 -4.25 13.95
C GLN A 42 13.84 -3.09 14.18
N ILE A 43 12.92 -2.87 13.25
CA ILE A 43 12.01 -1.70 13.27
C ILE A 43 10.62 -2.02 13.81
N GLY A 44 10.31 -3.30 14.09
CA GLY A 44 8.97 -3.71 14.54
C GLY A 44 7.86 -3.52 13.50
N CYS A 45 8.22 -3.48 12.21
CA CYS A 45 7.27 -3.31 11.10
C CYS A 45 7.51 -4.38 10.04
N ASN A 46 6.51 -5.18 9.73
CA ASN A 46 6.66 -6.39 8.91
C ASN A 46 6.08 -6.26 7.50
N GLY A 47 5.98 -5.06 6.97
CA GLY A 47 5.51 -4.84 5.61
C GLY A 47 6.23 -3.69 4.92
N PHE A 48 6.63 -3.92 3.67
CA PHE A 48 7.32 -2.95 2.81
C PHE A 48 6.48 -2.70 1.58
N PHE A 49 6.13 -1.45 1.35
CA PHE A 49 5.30 -1.03 0.24
C PHE A 49 6.05 -0.07 -0.69
N PRO A 50 6.86 -0.59 -1.63
CA PRO A 50 7.33 0.20 -2.75
C PRO A 50 6.18 0.55 -3.67
N PHE A 51 6.09 1.82 -4.07
CA PHE A 51 5.04 2.31 -4.96
C PHE A 51 5.52 3.47 -5.83
N GLN A 52 4.78 3.74 -6.90
CA GLN A 52 4.99 4.86 -7.82
C GLN A 52 3.68 5.62 -8.01
N ILE A 53 3.78 6.94 -8.21
CA ILE A 53 2.64 7.78 -8.62
C ILE A 53 2.62 7.77 -10.16
N ARG A 54 1.46 7.47 -10.75
CA ARG A 54 1.27 7.57 -12.20
C ARG A 54 1.22 9.04 -12.63
N PRO A 55 2.05 9.46 -13.59
CA PRO A 55 2.09 10.85 -14.02
C PRO A 55 0.72 11.38 -14.47
N GLY A 56 0.33 12.55 -13.95
CA GLY A 56 -0.90 13.24 -14.34
C GLY A 56 -2.20 12.58 -13.87
N LYS A 57 -2.13 11.61 -12.96
CA LYS A 57 -3.29 10.89 -12.42
C LYS A 57 -3.20 10.75 -10.91
N ASN A 58 -4.36 10.65 -10.25
CA ASN A 58 -4.45 10.23 -8.87
C ASN A 58 -4.47 8.69 -8.79
N GLU A 59 -3.48 8.06 -9.37
CA GLU A 59 -3.31 6.62 -9.41
C GLU A 59 -1.88 6.25 -8.98
N THR A 60 -1.74 5.07 -8.39
CA THR A 60 -0.44 4.52 -7.99
C THR A 60 -0.30 3.08 -8.44
N ASP A 61 0.93 2.65 -8.72
CA ASP A 61 1.31 1.25 -8.84
C ASP A 61 2.11 0.86 -7.61
N GLY A 62 1.75 -0.25 -6.96
CA GLY A 62 2.40 -0.69 -5.73
C GLY A 62 2.66 -2.19 -5.70
N ARG A 63 3.61 -2.60 -4.83
CA ARG A 63 3.86 -4.01 -4.47
C ARG A 63 4.05 -4.12 -2.96
N MET A 64 3.54 -5.20 -2.38
CA MET A 64 3.56 -5.38 -0.93
C MET A 64 4.33 -6.64 -0.54
N PHE A 65 5.42 -6.46 0.21
CA PHE A 65 6.29 -7.55 0.69
C PHE A 65 6.25 -7.65 2.21
N SER A 66 5.96 -8.83 2.75
CA SER A 66 5.90 -9.10 4.21
C SER A 66 6.56 -10.44 4.57
N PRO A 67 7.84 -10.66 4.21
CA PRO A 67 8.48 -11.97 4.40
C PRO A 67 8.62 -12.37 5.87
N ALA A 68 8.70 -11.42 6.80
CA ALA A 68 8.79 -11.69 8.24
C ALA A 68 7.57 -12.42 8.83
N ILE A 69 6.43 -12.39 8.15
CA ILE A 69 5.20 -13.10 8.53
C ILE A 69 4.83 -14.21 7.52
N GLY A 70 5.78 -14.63 6.69
CA GLY A 70 5.60 -15.72 5.73
C GLY A 70 4.89 -15.32 4.43
N ILE A 71 4.62 -14.04 4.20
CA ILE A 71 4.01 -13.55 2.96
C ILE A 71 5.10 -12.94 2.08
N VAL A 72 5.51 -13.67 1.04
CA VAL A 72 6.52 -13.18 0.10
C VAL A 72 6.03 -11.90 -0.58
N GLU A 73 4.83 -11.94 -1.14
CA GLU A 73 4.16 -10.78 -1.73
C GLU A 73 2.64 -10.95 -1.62
N ASP A 74 1.94 -9.89 -1.25
CA ASP A 74 0.47 -9.84 -1.19
C ASP A 74 -0.08 -9.14 -2.44
N PRO A 75 -0.98 -9.78 -3.21
CA PRO A 75 -1.45 -9.23 -4.48
C PRO A 75 -2.26 -7.93 -4.34
N VAL A 76 -3.07 -7.77 -3.30
CA VAL A 76 -3.89 -6.56 -3.10
C VAL A 76 -4.03 -6.28 -1.60
N THR A 77 -3.50 -5.14 -1.15
CA THR A 77 -3.36 -4.84 0.28
C THR A 77 -4.00 -3.52 0.67
N GLY A 78 -5.17 -3.56 1.29
CA GLY A 78 -5.82 -2.38 1.85
C GLY A 78 -4.97 -1.68 2.91
N ASN A 79 -4.37 -2.44 3.83
CA ASN A 79 -3.47 -1.96 4.89
C ASN A 79 -2.13 -1.38 4.39
N ALA A 80 -1.89 -1.33 3.08
CA ALA A 80 -0.75 -0.65 2.48
C ALA A 80 -1.21 0.59 1.70
N ASN A 81 -2.28 0.45 0.93
CA ASN A 81 -2.83 1.55 0.13
C ASN A 81 -3.43 2.66 1.01
N GLY A 82 -4.11 2.31 2.11
CA GLY A 82 -4.64 3.30 3.05
C GLY A 82 -3.56 4.21 3.65
N PRO A 83 -2.53 3.66 4.33
CA PRO A 83 -1.42 4.47 4.85
C PRO A 83 -0.66 5.22 3.77
N MET A 84 -0.52 4.68 2.56
CA MET A 84 0.10 5.35 1.42
C MET A 84 -0.67 6.63 1.06
N GLY A 85 -2.00 6.58 1.00
CA GLY A 85 -2.82 7.77 0.74
C GLY A 85 -2.62 8.86 1.80
N ALA A 86 -2.64 8.51 3.09
CA ALA A 86 -2.37 9.44 4.18
C ALA A 86 -0.94 10.01 4.12
N TRP A 87 0.03 9.17 3.81
CA TRP A 87 1.44 9.56 3.67
C TRP A 87 1.64 10.56 2.51
N LEU A 88 0.96 10.35 1.37
CA LEU A 88 1.01 11.27 0.23
C LEU A 88 0.46 12.66 0.58
N VAL A 89 -0.65 12.73 1.33
CA VAL A 89 -1.21 14.00 1.82
C VAL A 89 -0.24 14.66 2.81
N HIS A 90 0.24 13.92 3.80
CA HIS A 90 1.13 14.43 4.85
C HIS A 90 2.40 15.09 4.28
N HIS A 91 2.95 14.51 3.21
CA HIS A 91 4.16 15.01 2.57
C HIS A 91 3.89 15.97 1.39
N GLY A 92 2.64 16.30 1.10
CA GLY A 92 2.27 17.19 -0.01
C GLY A 92 2.71 16.66 -1.39
N LEU A 93 2.72 15.34 -1.57
CA LEU A 93 3.25 14.68 -2.78
C LEU A 93 2.17 14.42 -3.84
N MET A 94 0.91 14.71 -3.53
CA MET A 94 -0.22 14.61 -4.46
C MET A 94 -1.17 15.78 -4.23
N ALA A 95 -1.61 16.43 -5.31
CA ALA A 95 -2.52 17.56 -5.23
C ALA A 95 -3.90 17.14 -4.73
N HIS A 96 -4.54 17.97 -3.92
CA HIS A 96 -5.87 17.75 -3.36
C HIS A 96 -6.65 19.07 -3.22
N ASP A 97 -7.95 19.03 -2.97
CA ASP A 97 -8.85 20.18 -2.84
C ASP A 97 -8.86 20.81 -1.43
N GLY A 98 -8.01 20.33 -0.53
CA GLY A 98 -7.96 20.74 0.88
C GLY A 98 -8.98 20.05 1.77
N LYS A 99 -9.88 19.22 1.22
CA LYS A 99 -10.92 18.48 1.95
C LYS A 99 -10.77 16.98 1.78
N THR A 100 -10.49 16.54 0.55
CA THR A 100 -10.35 15.12 0.22
C THR A 100 -9.26 14.89 -0.82
N LEU A 101 -8.68 13.69 -0.78
CA LEU A 101 -7.87 13.14 -1.85
C LEU A 101 -8.40 11.74 -2.17
N GLN A 102 -8.74 11.50 -3.43
CA GLN A 102 -9.11 10.19 -3.94
C GLN A 102 -7.99 9.63 -4.79
N ILE A 103 -7.60 8.39 -4.51
CA ILE A 103 -6.49 7.68 -5.19
C ILE A 103 -6.98 6.28 -5.55
N GLN A 104 -6.63 5.81 -6.74
CA GLN A 104 -6.75 4.40 -7.08
C GLN A 104 -5.36 3.74 -7.05
N GLY A 105 -5.18 2.81 -6.12
CA GLY A 105 -3.97 2.00 -6.00
C GLY A 105 -4.08 0.72 -6.83
N HIS A 106 -3.16 0.49 -7.76
CA HIS A 106 -3.05 -0.73 -8.57
C HIS A 106 -1.97 -1.63 -7.97
N GLN A 107 -2.25 -2.93 -7.86
CA GLN A 107 -1.35 -3.89 -7.25
C GLN A 107 -1.52 -5.28 -7.89
N GLY A 108 -0.54 -6.17 -7.71
CA GLY A 108 -0.64 -7.59 -8.08
C GLY A 108 -0.26 -7.94 -9.51
N ARG A 109 0.12 -6.97 -10.35
CA ARG A 109 0.47 -7.19 -11.77
C ARG A 109 1.65 -8.16 -11.92
N ALA A 110 2.71 -8.00 -11.12
CA ALA A 110 3.87 -8.90 -11.12
C ALA A 110 3.53 -10.34 -10.74
N LEU A 111 2.38 -10.58 -10.09
CA LEU A 111 1.88 -11.90 -9.70
C LEU A 111 0.84 -12.46 -10.67
N GLY A 112 0.45 -11.71 -11.72
CA GLY A 112 -0.70 -12.06 -12.57
C GLY A 112 -2.04 -12.08 -11.81
N LYS A 113 -2.14 -11.31 -10.72
CA LYS A 113 -3.32 -11.20 -9.83
C LYS A 113 -3.67 -9.74 -9.62
N GLU A 114 -3.88 -9.05 -10.71
CA GLU A 114 -4.16 -7.60 -10.69
C GLU A 114 -5.43 -7.27 -9.91
N GLY A 115 -5.35 -6.21 -9.13
CA GLY A 115 -6.49 -5.64 -8.43
C GLY A 115 -6.27 -4.18 -8.08
N THR A 116 -7.34 -3.54 -7.64
CA THR A 116 -7.34 -2.12 -7.28
C THR A 116 -7.88 -1.91 -5.87
N VAL A 117 -7.38 -0.87 -5.22
CA VAL A 117 -7.90 -0.35 -3.95
C VAL A 117 -8.19 1.13 -4.16
N ASP A 118 -9.45 1.53 -4.01
CA ASP A 118 -9.82 2.94 -3.99
C ASP A 118 -9.60 3.48 -2.57
N VAL A 119 -8.83 4.55 -2.47
CA VAL A 119 -8.46 5.20 -1.22
C VAL A 119 -9.05 6.61 -1.21
N THR A 120 -9.80 6.93 -0.16
CA THR A 120 -10.26 8.30 0.10
C THR A 120 -9.64 8.78 1.41
N VAL A 121 -8.85 9.85 1.33
CA VAL A 121 -8.28 10.52 2.49
C VAL A 121 -9.08 11.78 2.78
N THR A 122 -9.68 11.87 3.97
CA THR A 122 -10.26 13.11 4.48
C THR A 122 -9.14 13.99 5.02
N ILE A 123 -9.16 15.27 4.68
CA ILE A 123 -8.10 16.23 4.99
C ILE A 123 -8.66 17.35 5.87
N ARG A 124 -7.93 17.66 6.93
CA ARG A 124 -8.18 18.83 7.78
C ARG A 124 -6.85 19.56 8.02
N ASP A 125 -6.87 20.87 7.86
CA ASP A 125 -5.68 21.74 8.06
C ASP A 125 -4.45 21.25 7.27
N ASN A 126 -4.67 20.80 6.02
CA ASN A 126 -3.69 20.19 5.12
C ASN A 126 -3.02 18.92 5.68
N GLN A 127 -3.65 18.24 6.66
CA GLN A 127 -3.18 16.98 7.20
C GLN A 127 -4.22 15.88 6.99
N PRO A 128 -3.80 14.62 6.83
CA PRO A 128 -4.72 13.50 6.75
C PRO A 128 -5.42 13.29 8.10
N GLU A 129 -6.75 13.30 8.11
CA GLU A 129 -7.57 13.09 9.30
C GLU A 129 -8.13 11.67 9.37
N ASN A 130 -8.64 11.17 8.25
CA ASN A 130 -9.24 9.85 8.16
C ASN A 130 -8.96 9.22 6.79
N VAL A 131 -8.91 7.89 6.77
CA VAL A 131 -8.74 7.11 5.53
C VAL A 131 -9.84 6.08 5.42
N THR A 132 -10.49 6.06 4.27
CA THR A 132 -11.43 5.01 3.87
C THR A 132 -10.86 4.27 2.67
N ILE A 133 -10.95 2.95 2.68
CA ILE A 133 -10.60 2.11 1.54
C ILE A 133 -11.83 1.36 1.06
N SER A 134 -11.93 1.16 -0.25
CA SER A 134 -12.93 0.32 -0.88
C SER A 134 -12.30 -0.48 -2.03
N GLY A 135 -12.99 -1.52 -2.47
CA GLY A 135 -12.54 -2.39 -3.53
C GLY A 135 -13.64 -3.33 -3.97
N GLN A 136 -13.35 -4.13 -4.99
CA GLN A 136 -14.26 -5.12 -5.52
C GLN A 136 -13.81 -6.52 -5.10
N ALA A 137 -14.76 -7.41 -4.83
CA ALA A 137 -14.53 -8.81 -4.54
C ALA A 137 -15.57 -9.68 -5.26
N VAL A 138 -15.19 -10.91 -5.57
CA VAL A 138 -16.10 -11.92 -6.12
C VAL A 138 -16.19 -13.11 -5.17
N ILE A 139 -17.38 -13.67 -5.02
CA ILE A 139 -17.58 -14.91 -4.26
C ILE A 139 -17.18 -16.07 -5.14
N LEU A 140 -16.13 -16.80 -4.77
CA LEU A 140 -15.63 -17.95 -5.52
C LEU A 140 -16.37 -19.24 -5.18
N PHE A 141 -16.76 -19.43 -3.90
CA PHE A 141 -17.50 -20.59 -3.44
C PHE A 141 -18.19 -20.32 -2.10
N HIS A 142 -19.15 -21.14 -1.76
CA HIS A 142 -19.77 -21.26 -0.43
C HIS A 142 -19.38 -22.61 0.16
N ALA A 143 -19.11 -22.64 1.48
CA ALA A 143 -18.85 -23.86 2.23
C ALA A 143 -19.67 -23.88 3.51
N GLU A 144 -20.27 -25.04 3.83
CA GLU A 144 -20.95 -25.28 5.09
C GLU A 144 -20.08 -26.17 5.98
N TRP A 145 -19.97 -25.83 7.26
CA TRP A 145 -19.19 -26.57 8.22
C TRP A 145 -20.11 -27.06 9.35
N ALA A 146 -20.12 -28.34 9.60
CA ALA A 146 -20.76 -28.92 10.76
C ALA A 146 -19.73 -29.06 11.88
N ILE A 147 -19.93 -28.37 13.01
CA ILE A 147 -19.11 -28.50 14.21
C ILE A 147 -19.89 -29.32 15.21
N THR A 148 -19.36 -30.48 15.58
CA THR A 148 -19.92 -31.33 16.67
C THR A 148 -19.03 -31.05 17.92
N PHE A 149 -19.67 -30.66 19.02
CA PHE A 149 -19.01 -30.43 20.31
C PHE A 149 -19.15 -31.69 21.19
#